data_48f5e499924f956018ebe77909f9459a
#
_entry.id   48f5e499924f956018ebe77909f9459a
#
_cell.length_a   1.000
_cell.length_b   1.000
_cell.length_c   1.000
_cell.angle_alpha   90.00
_cell.angle_beta   90.00
_cell.angle_gamma   90.00
#
_symmetry.space_group_name_H-M   'P 1'
#
loop_
_entity.id
_entity.type
_entity.pdbx_description
1 polymer ?
#
loop_
_entity_poly.entity_id
_entity_poly.type
_entity_poly.pdbx_seq_one_letter_code
_entity_poly.pdbx_strand_id
1 'polypeptide(L)'
;MAKDDYFVLVYKLLRYLYRCLKTNTPASWEVVAPNTKDFPIGEEYFVYLLSHLLADGYIEGIVEVKGVGRPTQFKPTSGLAISPRGIEYLEENATMKRVGSFLG
;
A
#
# COMPACT_ATOMS: atom_id res chain seq x y z
N MET A 1 10.08 -5.88 -16.15
CA MET A 1 9.09 -5.03 -15.49
C MET A 1 9.74 -4.32 -14.31
N ALA A 2 9.55 -3.04 -14.18
CA ALA A 2 10.19 -2.27 -13.14
C ALA A 2 9.56 -2.59 -11.77
N LYS A 3 10.40 -2.78 -10.76
CA LYS A 3 9.96 -3.09 -9.40
C LYS A 3 9.19 -1.93 -8.79
N ASP A 4 9.39 -0.73 -9.31
CA ASP A 4 8.80 0.50 -8.81
C ASP A 4 7.62 0.99 -9.64
N ASP A 5 7.09 0.14 -10.54
CA ASP A 5 5.86 0.48 -11.26
C ASP A 5 4.71 0.68 -10.26
N TYR A 6 3.93 1.73 -10.49
CA TYR A 6 2.83 2.10 -9.60
C TYR A 6 1.91 0.92 -9.30
N PHE A 7 1.41 0.24 -10.33
CA PHE A 7 0.45 -0.84 -10.11
C PHE A 7 1.08 -2.07 -9.45
N VAL A 8 2.37 -2.31 -9.67
CA VAL A 8 3.09 -3.36 -8.96
C VAL A 8 3.17 -3.03 -7.48
N LEU A 9 3.46 -1.77 -7.15
CA LEU A 9 3.53 -1.31 -5.75
C LEU A 9 2.17 -1.38 -5.07
N VAL A 10 1.11 -0.98 -5.77
CA VAL A 10 -0.26 -1.07 -5.26
C VAL A 10 -0.59 -2.53 -4.92
N TYR A 11 -0.30 -3.42 -5.84
CA TYR A 11 -0.57 -4.85 -5.64
C TYR A 11 0.21 -5.41 -4.45
N LYS A 12 1.50 -5.07 -4.35
CA LYS A 12 2.33 -5.52 -3.23
C LYS A 12 1.79 -5.04 -1.90
N LEU A 13 1.43 -3.76 -1.83
CA LEU A 13 0.94 -3.17 -0.58
C LEU A 13 -0.38 -3.81 -0.16
N LEU A 14 -1.34 -3.88 -1.08
CA LEU A 14 -2.65 -4.45 -0.77
C LEU A 14 -2.54 -5.93 -0.40
N ARG A 15 -1.68 -6.67 -1.08
CA ARG A 15 -1.44 -8.07 -0.78
C ARG A 15 -0.87 -8.26 0.63
N TYR A 16 0.09 -7.42 1.00
CA TYR A 16 0.65 -7.43 2.35
C TYR A 16 -0.42 -7.14 3.40
N LEU A 17 -1.21 -6.09 3.17
CA LEU A 17 -2.27 -5.72 4.12
C LEU A 17 -3.36 -6.80 4.23
N TYR A 18 -3.67 -7.45 3.12
CA TYR A 18 -4.65 -8.54 3.15
C TYR A 18 -4.12 -9.72 3.96
N ARG A 19 -2.85 -10.03 3.83
CA ARG A 19 -2.23 -11.06 4.66
C ARG A 19 -2.30 -10.71 6.13
N CYS A 20 -2.02 -9.45 6.47
CA CYS A 20 -2.11 -8.97 7.84
C CYS A 20 -3.53 -9.17 8.39
N LEU A 21 -4.53 -8.85 7.58
CA LEU A 21 -5.92 -9.04 7.97
C LEU A 21 -6.24 -10.51 8.23
N LYS A 22 -5.84 -11.37 7.32
CA LYS A 22 -6.14 -12.81 7.43
C LYS A 22 -5.42 -13.48 8.59
N THR A 23 -4.25 -13.01 8.95
CA THR A 23 -3.45 -13.58 10.04
C THR A 23 -3.63 -12.83 11.34
N ASN A 24 -4.51 -11.84 11.36
CA ASN A 24 -4.80 -11.03 12.53
C ASN A 24 -3.55 -10.35 13.10
N THR A 25 -2.69 -9.89 12.18
CA THR A 25 -1.42 -9.24 12.51
C THR A 25 -1.50 -7.78 12.13
N PRO A 26 -1.09 -6.84 12.99
CA PRO A 26 -1.10 -5.42 12.60
C PRO A 26 -0.05 -5.15 11.52
N ALA A 27 -0.38 -4.24 10.61
CA ALA A 27 0.55 -3.82 9.58
C ALA A 27 1.72 -3.05 10.21
N SER A 28 2.92 -3.27 9.69
CA SER A 28 4.12 -2.64 10.22
C SER A 28 4.57 -1.48 9.32
N TRP A 29 4.79 -0.33 9.92
CA TRP A 29 5.36 0.82 9.21
C TRP A 29 6.82 0.61 8.84
N GLU A 30 7.47 -0.41 9.38
CA GLU A 30 8.82 -0.78 8.95
C GLU A 30 8.81 -1.48 7.60
N VAL A 31 7.71 -2.15 7.29
CA VAL A 31 7.50 -2.82 5.99
C VAL A 31 6.94 -1.83 4.98
N VAL A 32 5.92 -1.07 5.40
CA VAL A 32 5.24 -0.09 4.55
C VAL A 32 5.97 1.24 4.70
N ALA A 33 7.09 1.37 4.04
CA ALA A 33 7.95 2.54 4.17
C ALA A 33 8.73 2.78 2.86
N PRO A 34 9.05 4.04 2.55
CA PRO A 34 9.86 4.34 1.37
C PRO A 34 11.30 3.87 1.57
N ASN A 35 12.01 3.71 0.46
CA ASN A 35 13.42 3.33 0.43
C ASN A 35 13.68 1.99 1.12
N THR A 36 12.74 1.07 1.00
CA THR A 36 12.87 -0.30 1.51
C THR A 36 12.97 -1.27 0.35
N LYS A 37 13.28 -2.52 0.67
CA LYS A 37 13.39 -3.58 -0.33
C LYS A 37 12.08 -3.76 -1.11
N ASP A 38 10.95 -3.71 -0.42
CA ASP A 38 9.64 -3.92 -1.05
C ASP A 38 9.11 -2.65 -1.70
N PHE A 39 9.53 -1.48 -1.22
CA PHE A 39 9.11 -0.19 -1.76
C PHE A 39 10.36 0.66 -2.05
N PRO A 40 11.10 0.31 -3.12
CA PRO A 40 12.35 1.00 -3.45
C PRO A 40 12.08 2.33 -4.16
N ILE A 41 11.36 3.21 -3.52
CA ILE A 41 10.94 4.50 -4.04
C ILE A 41 11.18 5.58 -3.02
N GLY A 42 11.30 6.82 -3.47
CA GLY A 42 11.49 7.95 -2.59
C GLY A 42 10.23 8.28 -1.80
N GLU A 43 10.41 9.16 -0.83
CA GLU A 43 9.34 9.54 0.09
C GLU A 43 8.15 10.20 -0.63
N GLU A 44 8.42 11.08 -1.58
CA GLU A 44 7.35 11.77 -2.30
C GLU A 44 6.47 10.82 -3.11
N TYR A 45 7.09 9.86 -3.77
CA TYR A 45 6.36 8.85 -4.53
C TYR A 45 5.56 7.95 -3.57
N PHE A 46 6.16 7.60 -2.43
CA PHE A 46 5.49 6.79 -1.43
C PHE A 46 4.25 7.50 -0.87
N VAL A 47 4.36 8.81 -0.58
CA VAL A 47 3.23 9.63 -0.14
C VAL A 47 2.15 9.67 -1.21
N TYR A 48 2.53 9.86 -2.46
CA TYR A 48 1.61 9.84 -3.59
C TYR A 48 0.81 8.53 -3.63
N LEU A 49 1.52 7.42 -3.51
CA LEU A 49 0.93 6.09 -3.52
C LEU A 49 -0.12 5.93 -2.39
N LEU A 50 0.27 6.22 -1.15
CA LEU A 50 -0.64 6.08 -0.01
C LEU A 50 -1.82 7.05 -0.08
N SER A 51 -1.58 8.29 -0.49
CA SER A 51 -2.64 9.29 -0.61
C SER A 51 -3.72 8.85 -1.58
N HIS A 52 -3.31 8.33 -2.73
CA HIS A 52 -4.26 7.89 -3.75
C HIS A 52 -4.99 6.63 -3.34
N LEU A 53 -4.31 5.69 -2.69
CA LEU A 53 -4.98 4.48 -2.20
C LEU A 53 -6.01 4.80 -1.13
N LEU A 54 -5.69 5.76 -0.27
CA LEU A 54 -6.63 6.20 0.77
C LEU A 54 -7.82 6.92 0.16
N ALA A 55 -7.58 7.84 -0.78
CA ALA A 55 -8.63 8.61 -1.44
C ALA A 55 -9.56 7.70 -2.24
N ASP A 56 -9.01 6.67 -2.89
CA ASP A 56 -9.79 5.73 -3.69
C ASP A 56 -10.51 4.68 -2.84
N GLY A 57 -10.22 4.65 -1.54
CA GLY A 57 -10.90 3.73 -0.63
C GLY A 57 -10.37 2.31 -0.63
N TYR A 58 -9.14 2.09 -1.10
CA TYR A 58 -8.52 0.77 -1.09
C TYR A 58 -7.88 0.42 0.24
N ILE A 59 -7.51 1.43 1.02
CA ILE A 59 -6.96 1.26 2.36
C ILE A 59 -7.74 2.12 3.34
N GLU A 60 -7.66 1.79 4.62
CA GLU A 60 -8.37 2.48 5.67
C GLU A 60 -7.58 2.43 6.98
N GLY A 61 -8.10 3.06 8.01
CA GLY A 61 -7.50 3.01 9.35
C GLY A 61 -6.40 4.03 9.57
N ILE A 62 -6.21 4.95 8.63
CA ILE A 62 -5.26 6.05 8.77
C ILE A 62 -5.88 7.33 8.26
N VAL A 63 -5.30 8.46 8.65
CA VAL A 63 -5.67 9.78 8.14
C VAL A 63 -4.44 10.48 7.62
N GLU A 64 -4.63 11.29 6.59
CA GLU A 64 -3.57 12.09 5.98
C GLU A 64 -3.51 13.44 6.69
N VAL A 65 -2.33 13.82 7.15
CA VAL A 65 -2.11 15.10 7.84
C VAL A 65 -1.19 15.94 6.98
N LYS A 66 -1.73 17.04 6.46
CA LYS A 66 -0.97 17.99 5.65
C LYS A 66 -0.64 19.21 6.50
N GLY A 67 0.62 19.59 6.48
CA GLY A 67 1.06 20.78 7.20
C GLY A 67 1.67 21.80 6.25
N VAL A 68 1.53 23.07 6.57
CA VAL A 68 2.16 24.15 5.81
C VAL A 68 3.67 24.06 6.03
N GLY A 69 4.42 23.92 4.93
CA GLY A 69 5.87 23.83 4.99
C GLY A 69 6.38 22.51 5.55
N ARG A 70 5.54 21.50 5.64
CA ARG A 70 5.92 20.17 6.15
C ARG A 70 5.47 19.09 5.18
N PRO A 71 6.21 17.95 5.12
CA PRO A 71 5.75 16.82 4.32
C PRO A 71 4.44 16.27 4.85
N THR A 72 3.63 15.73 3.94
CA THR A 72 2.42 15.01 4.33
C THR A 72 2.77 13.80 5.16
N GLN A 73 2.04 13.58 6.24
CA GLN A 73 2.21 12.45 7.12
C GLN A 73 0.91 11.67 7.22
N PHE A 74 1.03 10.40 7.56
CA PHE A 74 -0.12 9.52 7.79
C PHE A 74 -0.12 9.08 9.24
N LYS A 75 -1.25 9.26 9.91
CA LYS A 75 -1.40 8.88 11.30
C LYS A 75 -2.46 7.79 11.44
N PRO A 76 -2.21 6.78 12.26
CA PRO A 76 -3.20 5.72 12.44
C PRO A 76 -4.42 6.21 13.24
N THR A 77 -5.59 5.74 12.85
CA THR A 77 -6.81 5.86 13.65
C THR A 77 -7.10 4.50 14.29
N SER A 78 -7.42 3.50 13.47
CA SER A 78 -7.57 2.12 13.94
C SER A 78 -6.40 1.23 13.52
N GLY A 79 -5.47 1.78 12.75
CA GLY A 79 -4.33 1.04 12.20
C GLY A 79 -4.50 0.75 10.72
N LEU A 80 -3.42 0.92 9.96
CA LEU A 80 -3.44 0.72 8.50
C LEU A 80 -3.96 -0.67 8.15
N ALA A 81 -4.97 -0.72 7.29
CA ALA A 81 -5.59 -1.97 6.89
C ALA A 81 -6.13 -1.87 5.47
N ILE A 82 -6.32 -3.03 4.84
CA ILE A 82 -6.98 -3.09 3.55
C ILE A 82 -8.49 -2.97 3.75
N SER A 83 -9.15 -2.26 2.84
CA SER A 83 -10.61 -2.16 2.84
C SER A 83 -11.21 -3.28 1.99
N PRO A 84 -12.54 -3.52 2.10
CA PRO A 84 -13.20 -4.47 1.18
C PRO A 84 -12.98 -4.12 -0.29
N ARG A 85 -12.93 -2.84 -0.61
CA ARG A 85 -12.65 -2.39 -1.98
C ARG A 85 -11.24 -2.76 -2.42
N GLY A 86 -10.28 -2.70 -1.50
CA GLY A 86 -8.92 -3.15 -1.77
C GLY A 86 -8.85 -4.65 -2.03
N ILE A 87 -9.65 -5.42 -1.30
CA ILE A 87 -9.74 -6.87 -1.50
C ILE A 87 -10.31 -7.17 -2.89
N GLU A 88 -11.35 -6.45 -3.29
CA GLU A 88 -11.90 -6.58 -4.65
C GLU A 88 -10.85 -6.29 -5.71
N TYR A 89 -10.05 -5.25 -5.49
CA TYR A 89 -8.97 -4.89 -6.40
C TYR A 89 -8.01 -6.06 -6.59
N LEU A 90 -7.64 -6.74 -5.51
CA LEU A 90 -6.73 -7.88 -5.58
C LEU A 90 -7.32 -9.01 -6.42
N GLU A 91 -8.60 -9.29 -6.26
CA GLU A 91 -9.27 -10.33 -7.02
C GLU A 91 -9.40 -9.99 -8.50
N GLU A 92 -9.77 -8.73 -8.79
CA GLU A 92 -9.89 -8.25 -10.17
C GLU A 92 -8.55 -8.24 -10.89
N ASN A 93 -7.46 -8.16 -10.14
CA ASN A 93 -6.11 -8.12 -10.69
C ASN A 93 -5.38 -9.44 -10.49
N ALA A 94 -6.10 -10.55 -10.53
CA ALA A 94 -5.52 -11.90 -10.42
C ALA A 94 -4.47 -12.16 -11.51
N THR A 95 -4.62 -11.52 -12.67
CA THR A 95 -3.63 -11.59 -13.74
C THR A 95 -2.28 -11.05 -13.29
N MET A 96 -2.28 -9.97 -12.51
CA MET A 96 -1.05 -9.41 -11.95
C MET A 96 -0.36 -10.41 -11.04
N LYS A 97 -1.13 -11.13 -10.23
CA LYS A 97 -0.60 -12.17 -9.36
C LYS A 97 0.06 -13.28 -10.19
N ARG A 98 -0.60 -13.67 -11.28
CA ARG A 98 -0.10 -14.73 -12.18
C ARG A 98 1.19 -14.28 -12.85
N VAL A 99 1.23 -13.05 -13.35
CA VAL A 99 2.43 -12.47 -13.97
C VAL A 99 3.56 -12.42 -12.96
N GLY A 100 3.27 -12.00 -11.73
CA GLY A 100 4.26 -11.98 -10.65
C GLY A 100 4.84 -13.36 -10.36
N SER A 101 4.01 -14.41 -10.42
CA SER A 101 4.45 -15.78 -10.22
C SER A 101 5.38 -16.26 -11.32
N PHE A 102 5.09 -15.88 -12.56
CA PHE A 102 5.93 -16.25 -13.70
C PHE A 102 7.27 -15.49 -13.71
N LEU A 103 7.25 -14.24 -13.34
CA LEU A 103 8.42 -13.38 -13.37
C LEU A 103 9.24 -13.42 -12.10
N GLY A 104 8.61 -13.81 -11.05
CA GLY A 104 9.24 -13.87 -9.75
C GLY A 104 9.79 -15.21 -9.44
#